data_ef608bb4d41603ed1a0b242a36ad1a88
#
_entry.id   ef608bb4d41603ed1a0b242a36ad1a88
#
_cell.length_a   1.000
_cell.length_b   1.000
_cell.length_c   1.000
_cell.angle_alpha   90.00
_cell.angle_beta   90.00
_cell.angle_gamma   90.00
#
_symmetry.space_group_name_H-M   'P 1'
#
loop_
_entity.id
_entity.type
_entity.pdbx_description
1 polymer ?
#
loop_
_entity_poly.entity_id
_entity_poly.type
_entity_poly.pdbx_seq_one_letter_code
_entity_poly.pdbx_strand_id
1 'polypeptide(L)'
;KILKYYQTLFTDPTTNNMQVQLIVATHSERILSSAFKDINGNGVLILKNNDGVVSAASVNAPGVLPSVTSAETIYLAYEVATVDYHIELFSYIQRNATASRELNVKETDDYILNHRLYDAAIHERRDNFTNPRSLHTTTYMTLPTFIRNRIDHPNPSDTYSYSQLQTSIDLMRSIIQNP
;
A
#
# COMPACT_ATOMS: atom_id res chain seq x y z
N LYS A 1 -12.32 13.17 -12.29
CA LYS A 1 -13.01 14.03 -13.27
C LYS A 1 -13.45 15.38 -12.67
N ILE A 2 -14.05 15.40 -11.45
CA ILE A 2 -14.55 16.63 -10.82
C ILE A 2 -13.42 17.63 -10.56
N LEU A 3 -12.33 17.25 -9.89
CA LEU A 3 -11.20 18.14 -9.61
C LEU A 3 -10.61 18.71 -10.91
N LYS A 4 -10.39 17.85 -11.91
CA LYS A 4 -9.87 18.29 -13.21
C LYS A 4 -10.80 19.26 -13.94
N TYR A 5 -12.12 19.07 -13.82
CA TYR A 5 -13.09 20.00 -14.39
C TYR A 5 -12.97 21.40 -13.76
N TYR A 6 -12.91 21.48 -12.43
CA TYR A 6 -12.73 22.77 -11.76
C TYR A 6 -11.36 23.41 -12.04
N GLN A 7 -10.29 22.62 -12.08
CA GLN A 7 -8.98 23.13 -12.49
C GLN A 7 -9.05 23.77 -13.89
N THR A 8 -9.64 23.07 -14.86
CA THR A 8 -9.80 23.62 -16.23
C THR A 8 -10.66 24.87 -16.26
N LEU A 9 -11.73 24.92 -15.46
CA LEU A 9 -12.64 26.07 -15.40
C LEU A 9 -11.96 27.35 -14.90
N PHE A 10 -11.03 27.20 -13.97
CA PHE A 10 -10.38 28.34 -13.31
C PHE A 10 -8.93 28.57 -13.74
N THR A 11 -8.45 27.86 -14.76
CA THR A 11 -7.14 28.08 -15.37
C THR A 11 -7.26 29.07 -16.53
N ASP A 12 -6.43 30.11 -16.52
CA ASP A 12 -6.33 31.04 -17.64
C ASP A 12 -5.77 30.31 -18.87
N PRO A 13 -6.51 30.28 -19.98
CA PRO A 13 -6.09 29.54 -21.16
C PRO A 13 -4.85 30.15 -21.86
N THR A 14 -4.50 31.40 -21.57
CA THR A 14 -3.35 32.10 -22.18
C THR A 14 -2.07 31.90 -21.38
N THR A 15 -2.16 31.94 -20.06
CA THR A 15 -1.00 31.85 -19.16
C THR A 15 -0.82 30.44 -18.57
N ASN A 16 -1.82 29.58 -18.71
CA ASN A 16 -1.92 28.27 -18.05
C ASN A 16 -1.78 28.34 -16.50
N ASN A 17 -2.07 29.50 -15.93
CA ASN A 17 -2.03 29.73 -14.50
C ASN A 17 -3.44 29.63 -13.91
N MET A 18 -3.55 28.95 -12.77
CA MET A 18 -4.79 28.86 -12.02
C MET A 18 -5.03 30.19 -11.29
N GLN A 19 -6.19 30.81 -11.54
CA GLN A 19 -6.54 32.13 -10.99
C GLN A 19 -7.19 32.08 -9.62
N VAL A 20 -7.58 30.87 -9.16
CA VAL A 20 -8.26 30.68 -7.89
C VAL A 20 -7.71 29.44 -7.17
N GLN A 21 -7.72 29.47 -5.85
CA GLN A 21 -7.46 28.29 -5.04
C GLN A 21 -8.78 27.55 -4.80
N LEU A 22 -8.83 26.29 -5.16
CA LEU A 22 -9.97 25.41 -4.87
C LEU A 22 -9.65 24.55 -3.63
N ILE A 23 -10.46 24.69 -2.59
CA ILE A 23 -10.38 23.86 -1.38
C ILE A 23 -11.59 22.93 -1.36
N VAL A 24 -11.35 21.63 -1.27
CA VAL A 24 -12.40 20.61 -1.21
C VAL A 24 -12.24 19.79 0.07
N ALA A 25 -13.24 19.87 0.96
CA ALA A 25 -13.33 18.98 2.11
C ALA A 25 -14.14 17.74 1.71
N THR A 26 -13.58 16.56 1.91
CA THR A 26 -14.21 15.30 1.49
C THR A 26 -13.72 14.13 2.32
N HIS A 27 -14.55 13.10 2.46
CA HIS A 27 -14.19 11.75 2.90
C HIS A 27 -14.38 10.73 1.77
N SER A 28 -14.58 11.20 0.53
CA SER A 28 -14.74 10.33 -0.63
C SER A 28 -13.39 9.79 -1.12
N GLU A 29 -13.21 8.49 -1.02
CA GLU A 29 -12.05 7.76 -1.53
C GLU A 29 -11.76 8.07 -3.00
N ARG A 30 -12.79 8.21 -3.85
CA ARG A 30 -12.62 8.54 -5.27
C ARG A 30 -12.03 9.93 -5.51
N ILE A 31 -12.38 10.90 -4.68
CA ILE A 31 -11.82 12.26 -4.76
C ILE A 31 -10.39 12.23 -4.27
N LEU A 32 -10.11 11.55 -3.15
CA LEU A 32 -8.76 11.39 -2.60
C LEU A 32 -7.84 10.66 -3.58
N SER A 33 -8.25 9.53 -4.17
CA SER A 33 -7.48 8.82 -5.20
C SER A 33 -7.15 9.71 -6.40
N SER A 34 -8.09 10.58 -6.81
CA SER A 34 -7.83 11.53 -7.89
C SER A 34 -6.81 12.59 -7.50
N ALA A 35 -6.82 13.06 -6.25
CA ALA A 35 -5.84 14.02 -5.73
C ALA A 35 -4.45 13.40 -5.59
N PHE A 36 -4.35 12.17 -5.10
CA PHE A 36 -3.07 11.44 -4.97
C PHE A 36 -2.42 11.12 -6.32
N LYS A 37 -3.21 10.90 -7.37
CA LYS A 37 -2.68 10.67 -8.73
C LYS A 37 -1.96 11.88 -9.31
N ASP A 38 -2.28 13.07 -8.85
CA ASP A 38 -1.70 14.34 -9.28
C ASP A 38 -1.32 15.18 -8.07
N ILE A 39 -0.50 14.60 -7.19
CA ILE A 39 -0.08 15.24 -5.94
C ILE A 39 0.73 16.52 -6.17
N ASN A 40 1.44 16.61 -7.29
CA ASN A 40 2.20 17.82 -7.65
C ASN A 40 1.31 18.99 -8.03
N GLY A 41 0.09 18.71 -8.53
CA GLY A 41 -0.93 19.73 -8.85
C GLY A 41 -1.95 19.95 -7.73
N ASN A 42 -1.99 19.06 -6.72
CA ASN A 42 -2.96 19.09 -5.64
C ASN A 42 -2.26 18.92 -4.29
N GLY A 43 -2.45 19.85 -3.38
CA GLY A 43 -2.11 19.66 -1.96
C GLY A 43 -3.15 18.76 -1.30
N VAL A 44 -2.74 17.74 -0.57
CA VAL A 44 -3.63 16.91 0.25
C VAL A 44 -3.33 17.13 1.72
N LEU A 45 -4.35 17.54 2.48
CA LEU A 45 -4.27 17.73 3.91
C LEU A 45 -5.24 16.78 4.60
N ILE A 46 -4.73 15.92 5.45
CA ILE A 46 -5.53 14.98 6.25
C ILE A 46 -5.77 15.61 7.61
N LEU A 47 -7.04 15.79 7.96
CA LEU A 47 -7.44 16.28 9.27
C LEU A 47 -7.90 15.10 10.13
N LYS A 48 -7.34 14.98 11.32
CA LYS A 48 -7.73 13.97 12.33
C LYS A 48 -8.24 14.68 13.56
N ASN A 49 -9.37 14.21 14.09
CA ASN A 49 -9.91 14.66 15.37
C ASN A 49 -9.70 13.54 16.40
N ASN A 50 -8.83 13.78 17.35
CA ASN A 50 -8.55 12.86 18.46
C ASN A 50 -9.09 13.53 19.75
N ASP A 51 -10.26 13.07 20.19
CA ASP A 51 -10.91 13.56 21.43
C ASP A 51 -11.04 15.07 21.53
N GLY A 52 -11.44 15.72 20.43
CA GLY A 52 -11.63 17.18 20.36
C GLY A 52 -10.37 17.96 19.96
N VAL A 53 -9.22 17.31 19.86
CA VAL A 53 -7.99 17.94 19.34
C VAL A 53 -7.85 17.63 17.86
N VAL A 54 -7.92 18.67 17.03
CA VAL A 54 -7.74 18.53 15.59
C VAL A 54 -6.26 18.65 15.24
N SER A 55 -5.72 17.62 14.60
CA SER A 55 -4.39 17.62 14.00
C SER A 55 -4.48 17.60 12.48
N ALA A 56 -3.46 18.14 11.81
CA ALA A 56 -3.38 18.19 10.36
C ALA A 56 -2.05 17.58 9.90
N ALA A 57 -2.11 16.70 8.92
CA ALA A 57 -0.93 16.11 8.27
C ALA A 57 -0.98 16.35 6.77
N SER A 58 0.09 16.89 6.20
CA SER A 58 0.23 17.07 4.76
C SER A 58 0.76 15.79 4.12
N VAL A 59 0.15 15.37 3.03
CA VAL A 59 0.64 14.26 2.21
C VAL A 59 1.44 14.85 1.05
N ASN A 60 2.74 14.60 1.04
CA ASN A 60 3.69 15.24 0.11
C ASN A 60 4.23 14.28 -0.95
N ALA A 61 3.78 13.04 -0.98
CA ALA A 61 4.26 12.03 -1.91
C ALA A 61 3.10 11.19 -2.45
N PRO A 62 3.18 10.75 -3.71
CA PRO A 62 2.29 9.72 -4.23
C PRO A 62 2.45 8.42 -3.45
N GLY A 63 1.59 7.46 -3.71
CA GLY A 63 1.74 6.11 -3.19
C GLY A 63 3.01 5.40 -3.68
N VAL A 64 3.24 4.19 -3.19
CA VAL A 64 4.40 3.36 -3.58
C VAL A 64 4.13 2.53 -4.83
N LEU A 65 2.86 2.34 -5.18
CA LEU A 65 2.46 1.62 -6.38
C LEU A 65 2.49 2.52 -7.62
N PRO A 66 2.65 1.98 -8.85
CA PRO A 66 2.70 2.76 -10.08
C PRO A 66 1.46 3.63 -10.32
N SER A 67 0.33 3.20 -9.78
CA SER A 67 -0.90 3.98 -9.75
C SER A 67 -1.53 3.85 -8.38
N VAL A 68 -1.99 4.97 -7.82
CA VAL A 68 -2.69 4.97 -6.54
C VAL A 68 -4.01 4.21 -6.67
N THR A 69 -4.15 3.14 -5.90
CA THR A 69 -5.35 2.31 -5.83
C THR A 69 -6.29 2.80 -4.72
N SER A 70 -7.49 2.22 -4.65
CA SER A 70 -8.40 2.47 -3.54
C SER A 70 -7.83 2.01 -2.20
N ALA A 71 -7.20 0.85 -2.17
CA ALA A 71 -6.61 0.30 -0.95
C ALA A 71 -5.42 1.14 -0.47
N GLU A 72 -4.55 1.59 -1.38
CA GLU A 72 -3.48 2.52 -1.06
C GLU A 72 -4.00 3.88 -0.58
N THR A 73 -5.08 4.40 -1.19
CA THR A 73 -5.74 5.63 -0.75
C THR A 73 -6.23 5.53 0.70
N ILE A 74 -6.85 4.41 1.07
CA ILE A 74 -7.31 4.16 2.45
C ILE A 74 -6.12 4.17 3.41
N TYR A 75 -5.03 3.51 3.03
CA TYR A 75 -3.81 3.50 3.84
C TYR A 75 -3.21 4.90 4.01
N LEU A 76 -3.04 5.65 2.92
CA LEU A 76 -2.45 6.99 2.94
C LEU A 76 -3.31 8.00 3.71
N ALA A 77 -4.64 7.94 3.55
CA ALA A 77 -5.54 8.91 4.17
C ALA A 77 -5.89 8.59 5.63
N TYR A 78 -6.03 7.30 5.96
CA TYR A 78 -6.58 6.88 7.26
C TYR A 78 -5.63 6.01 8.07
N GLU A 79 -4.46 5.66 7.53
CA GLU A 79 -3.47 4.75 8.16
C GLU A 79 -4.07 3.38 8.50
N VAL A 80 -5.06 2.94 7.70
CA VAL A 80 -5.74 1.67 7.90
C VAL A 80 -5.12 0.59 7.02
N ALA A 81 -4.51 -0.41 7.66
CA ALA A 81 -4.01 -1.60 6.98
C ALA A 81 -5.18 -2.47 6.50
N THR A 82 -5.22 -2.77 5.21
CA THR A 82 -6.23 -3.62 4.60
C THR A 82 -5.61 -4.84 3.94
N VAL A 83 -6.37 -5.92 3.88
CA VAL A 83 -6.00 -7.15 3.18
C VAL A 83 -5.74 -6.86 1.69
N ASP A 84 -6.59 -6.06 1.06
CA ASP A 84 -6.46 -5.68 -0.35
C ASP A 84 -5.12 -4.98 -0.60
N TYR A 85 -4.74 -4.03 0.26
CA TYR A 85 -3.47 -3.33 0.10
C TYR A 85 -2.26 -4.26 0.30
N HIS A 86 -2.36 -5.18 1.26
CA HIS A 86 -1.32 -6.20 1.45
C HIS A 86 -1.11 -7.04 0.18
N ILE A 87 -2.20 -7.51 -0.44
CA ILE A 87 -2.13 -8.31 -1.68
C ILE A 87 -1.59 -7.50 -2.85
N GLU A 88 -1.97 -6.24 -2.99
CA GLU A 88 -1.45 -5.35 -4.03
C GLU A 88 0.07 -5.17 -3.91
N LEU A 89 0.57 -4.90 -2.71
CA LEU A 89 2.01 -4.74 -2.45
C LEU A 89 2.79 -6.04 -2.69
N PHE A 90 2.28 -7.16 -2.18
CA PHE A 90 2.91 -8.46 -2.39
C PHE A 90 2.99 -8.82 -3.88
N SER A 91 1.89 -8.64 -4.61
CA SER A 91 1.83 -8.87 -6.05
C SER A 91 2.73 -7.91 -6.83
N TYR A 92 2.91 -6.68 -6.36
CA TYR A 92 3.84 -5.74 -6.98
C TYR A 92 5.29 -6.21 -6.81
N ILE A 93 5.68 -6.65 -5.61
CA ILE A 93 7.02 -7.21 -5.37
C ILE A 93 7.24 -8.44 -6.25
N GLN A 94 6.28 -9.39 -6.32
CA GLN A 94 6.40 -10.56 -7.18
C GLN A 94 6.73 -10.21 -8.63
N ARG A 95 6.10 -9.19 -9.18
CA ARG A 95 6.24 -8.81 -10.59
C ARG A 95 7.46 -7.94 -10.87
N ASN A 96 7.96 -7.22 -9.88
CA ASN A 96 8.96 -6.15 -10.11
C ASN A 96 10.28 -6.32 -9.35
N ALA A 97 10.39 -7.34 -8.49
CA ALA A 97 11.65 -7.62 -7.76
C ALA A 97 12.81 -7.99 -8.68
N THR A 98 12.51 -8.53 -9.84
CA THR A 98 13.51 -8.83 -10.88
C THR A 98 13.07 -8.32 -12.23
N ALA A 99 14.01 -7.87 -13.08
CA ALA A 99 13.70 -7.37 -14.41
C ALA A 99 13.37 -8.50 -15.42
N SER A 100 13.67 -9.75 -15.09
CA SER A 100 13.64 -10.85 -16.05
C SER A 100 12.32 -11.63 -16.07
N ARG A 101 11.66 -11.76 -14.93
CA ARG A 101 10.41 -12.51 -14.80
C ARG A 101 9.71 -12.24 -13.48
N GLU A 102 8.45 -12.62 -13.42
CA GLU A 102 7.69 -12.67 -12.17
C GLU A 102 8.23 -13.77 -11.24
N LEU A 103 8.34 -13.47 -9.96
CA LEU A 103 8.75 -14.42 -8.94
C LEU A 103 7.54 -15.29 -8.52
N ASN A 104 7.80 -16.57 -8.21
CA ASN A 104 6.81 -17.36 -7.48
C ASN A 104 6.78 -16.98 -5.99
N VAL A 105 5.84 -17.55 -5.23
CA VAL A 105 5.66 -17.20 -3.81
C VAL A 105 6.91 -17.50 -2.97
N LYS A 106 7.60 -18.62 -3.23
CA LYS A 106 8.82 -18.96 -2.49
C LYS A 106 9.97 -18.02 -2.82
N GLU A 107 10.13 -17.69 -4.07
CA GLU A 107 11.15 -16.73 -4.51
C GLU A 107 10.88 -15.33 -3.98
N THR A 108 9.60 -14.94 -3.84
CA THR A 108 9.21 -13.66 -3.23
C THR A 108 9.52 -13.66 -1.72
N ASP A 109 9.25 -14.77 -1.03
CA ASP A 109 9.63 -14.96 0.36
C ASP A 109 11.16 -14.82 0.56
N ASP A 110 11.93 -15.48 -0.30
CA ASP A 110 13.40 -15.40 -0.28
C ASP A 110 13.91 -13.98 -0.62
N TYR A 111 13.27 -13.28 -1.55
CA TYR A 111 13.60 -11.89 -1.88
C TYR A 111 13.38 -10.97 -0.68
N ILE A 112 12.21 -11.07 -0.01
CA ILE A 112 11.90 -10.29 1.17
C ILE A 112 12.85 -10.64 2.31
N LEU A 113 13.11 -11.92 2.57
CA LEU A 113 14.00 -12.41 3.62
C LEU A 113 15.43 -11.86 3.48
N ASN A 114 15.94 -11.77 2.26
CA ASN A 114 17.30 -11.29 1.98
C ASN A 114 17.38 -9.78 1.77
N HIS A 115 16.28 -9.06 1.86
CA HIS A 115 16.28 -7.62 1.68
C HIS A 115 16.91 -6.91 2.88
N ARG A 116 17.71 -5.86 2.64
CA ARG A 116 18.44 -5.10 3.69
C ARG A 116 17.56 -4.48 4.78
N LEU A 117 16.28 -4.28 4.52
CA LEU A 117 15.31 -3.73 5.47
C LEU A 117 14.57 -4.84 6.28
N TYR A 118 14.87 -6.10 6.00
CA TYR A 118 14.29 -7.21 6.76
C TYR A 118 14.95 -7.32 8.13
N ASP A 119 14.13 -7.35 9.19
CA ASP A 119 14.57 -7.60 10.56
C ASP A 119 13.85 -8.86 11.06
N ALA A 120 14.59 -9.92 11.32
CA ALA A 120 14.05 -11.20 11.76
C ALA A 120 13.31 -11.09 13.10
N ALA A 121 13.71 -10.19 14.00
CA ALA A 121 13.03 -10.00 15.27
C ALA A 121 11.59 -9.46 15.11
N ILE A 122 11.30 -8.82 14.00
CA ILE A 122 10.01 -8.14 13.73
C ILE A 122 9.23 -8.86 12.63
N HIS A 123 9.93 -9.32 11.58
CA HIS A 123 9.33 -9.73 10.32
C HIS A 123 9.36 -11.24 10.09
N GLU A 124 9.99 -12.03 10.98
CA GLU A 124 10.00 -13.48 10.85
C GLU A 124 8.65 -14.08 11.30
N ARG A 125 8.07 -14.88 10.41
CA ARG A 125 6.93 -15.73 10.75
C ARG A 125 7.02 -17.01 9.94
N ARG A 126 7.58 -18.05 10.53
CA ARG A 126 7.74 -19.33 9.87
C ARG A 126 6.40 -20.01 9.60
N ASP A 127 6.20 -20.44 8.36
CA ASP A 127 5.02 -21.15 7.90
C ASP A 127 5.43 -22.39 7.08
N ASN A 128 4.93 -23.55 7.48
CA ASN A 128 5.11 -24.79 6.72
C ASN A 128 3.81 -25.08 5.94
N PHE A 129 3.78 -24.68 4.68
CA PHE A 129 2.63 -24.88 3.82
C PHE A 129 2.78 -26.18 3.03
N THR A 130 1.82 -27.12 3.21
CA THR A 130 1.74 -28.34 2.43
C THR A 130 0.71 -28.16 1.32
N ASN A 131 1.15 -28.24 0.08
CA ASN A 131 0.24 -28.18 -1.06
C ASN A 131 -0.68 -29.39 -1.06
N PRO A 132 -2.01 -29.24 -1.00
CA PRO A 132 -2.95 -30.35 -0.88
C PRO A 132 -2.98 -31.27 -2.10
N ARG A 133 -2.50 -30.81 -3.26
CA ARG A 133 -2.48 -31.61 -4.51
C ARG A 133 -1.18 -32.39 -4.66
N SER A 134 -0.04 -31.77 -4.42
CA SER A 134 1.27 -32.39 -4.63
C SER A 134 1.84 -33.04 -3.36
N LEU A 135 1.25 -32.78 -2.19
CA LEU A 135 1.73 -33.17 -0.87
C LEU A 135 3.14 -32.65 -0.55
N HIS A 136 3.66 -31.75 -1.38
CA HIS A 136 4.94 -31.10 -1.15
C HIS A 136 4.81 -30.02 -0.08
N THR A 137 5.71 -30.04 0.90
CA THR A 137 5.79 -29.03 1.95
C THR A 137 6.86 -28.01 1.62
N THR A 138 6.48 -26.74 1.63
CA THR A 138 7.38 -25.60 1.44
C THR A 138 7.42 -24.80 2.74
N THR A 139 8.61 -24.47 3.21
CA THR A 139 8.79 -23.58 4.36
C THR A 139 8.98 -22.15 3.88
N TYR A 140 8.15 -21.26 4.38
CA TYR A 140 8.27 -19.81 4.24
C TYR A 140 8.75 -19.21 5.55
N MET A 141 9.43 -18.07 5.49
CA MET A 141 10.10 -17.49 6.65
C MET A 141 9.55 -16.10 7.02
N THR A 142 8.90 -15.42 6.08
CA THR A 142 8.55 -14.02 6.25
C THR A 142 7.09 -13.81 6.62
N LEU A 143 6.82 -12.80 7.45
CA LEU A 143 5.48 -12.38 7.84
C LEU A 143 4.61 -12.00 6.62
N PRO A 144 5.10 -11.27 5.60
CA PRO A 144 4.32 -11.01 4.40
C PRO A 144 3.83 -12.27 3.70
N THR A 145 4.69 -13.27 3.54
CA THR A 145 4.31 -14.53 2.89
C THR A 145 3.35 -15.35 3.75
N PHE A 146 3.55 -15.37 5.07
CA PHE A 146 2.61 -15.99 6.00
C PHE A 146 1.20 -15.41 5.85
N ILE A 147 1.09 -14.07 5.90
CA ILE A 147 -0.22 -13.39 5.80
C ILE A 147 -0.86 -13.66 4.43
N ARG A 148 -0.11 -13.54 3.34
CA ARG A 148 -0.58 -13.89 2.00
C ARG A 148 -1.14 -15.31 1.93
N ASN A 149 -0.45 -16.29 2.51
CA ASN A 149 -0.91 -17.67 2.54
C ASN A 149 -2.19 -17.84 3.38
N ARG A 150 -2.35 -17.09 4.49
CA ARG A 150 -3.58 -17.14 5.30
C ARG A 150 -4.76 -16.45 4.64
N ILE A 151 -4.52 -15.50 3.76
CA ILE A 151 -5.58 -14.88 2.94
C ILE A 151 -6.09 -15.88 1.89
N ASP A 152 -5.19 -16.55 1.18
CA ASP A 152 -5.55 -17.50 0.13
C ASP A 152 -6.03 -18.86 0.67
N HIS A 153 -5.53 -19.25 1.85
CA HIS A 153 -5.81 -20.52 2.51
C HIS A 153 -6.12 -20.28 3.99
N PRO A 154 -7.32 -19.79 4.33
CA PRO A 154 -7.69 -19.46 5.70
C PRO A 154 -7.54 -20.66 6.66
N ASN A 155 -6.86 -20.43 7.78
CA ASN A 155 -6.73 -21.40 8.86
C ASN A 155 -7.14 -20.76 10.18
N PRO A 156 -8.32 -21.10 10.74
CA PRO A 156 -8.81 -20.49 11.98
C PRO A 156 -7.91 -20.71 13.19
N SER A 157 -7.10 -21.79 13.18
CA SER A 157 -6.21 -22.13 14.29
C SER A 157 -4.86 -21.40 14.24
N ASP A 158 -4.52 -20.77 13.11
CA ASP A 158 -3.27 -20.06 12.90
C ASP A 158 -3.51 -18.85 11.99
N THR A 159 -3.88 -17.75 12.56
CA THR A 159 -4.24 -16.49 11.88
C THR A 159 -3.27 -15.37 12.23
N TYR A 160 -3.41 -14.23 11.63
CA TYR A 160 -2.63 -13.03 11.91
C TYR A 160 -3.46 -11.95 12.60
N SER A 161 -2.79 -11.10 13.36
CA SER A 161 -3.39 -9.92 13.99
C SER A 161 -3.37 -8.71 13.07
N TYR A 162 -4.17 -7.68 13.40
CA TYR A 162 -4.12 -6.40 12.69
C TYR A 162 -2.72 -5.75 12.76
N SER A 163 -2.05 -5.81 13.90
CA SER A 163 -0.68 -5.28 14.03
C SER A 163 0.32 -6.02 13.14
N GLN A 164 0.19 -7.32 12.97
CA GLN A 164 1.01 -8.09 12.03
C GLN A 164 0.74 -7.69 10.57
N LEU A 165 -0.52 -7.46 10.21
CA LEU A 165 -0.88 -6.96 8.89
C LEU A 165 -0.26 -5.58 8.63
N GLN A 166 -0.32 -4.67 9.61
CA GLN A 166 0.30 -3.35 9.54
C GLN A 166 1.82 -3.47 9.35
N THR A 167 2.49 -4.24 10.22
CA THR A 167 3.95 -4.48 10.13
C THR A 167 4.37 -5.03 8.76
N SER A 168 3.59 -5.95 8.22
CA SER A 168 3.85 -6.53 6.90
C SER A 168 3.72 -5.50 5.77
N ILE A 169 2.68 -4.67 5.81
CA ILE A 169 2.47 -3.59 4.84
C ILE A 169 3.61 -2.58 4.91
N ASP A 170 4.02 -2.17 6.12
CA ASP A 170 5.09 -1.19 6.31
C ASP A 170 6.43 -1.70 5.76
N LEU A 171 6.76 -2.98 6.00
CA LEU A 171 7.95 -3.61 5.41
C LEU A 171 7.88 -3.60 3.88
N MET A 172 6.79 -4.08 3.29
CA MET A 172 6.66 -4.16 1.83
C MET A 172 6.70 -2.78 1.16
N ARG A 173 6.06 -1.78 1.76
CA ARG A 173 6.15 -0.38 1.30
C ARG A 173 7.61 0.10 1.31
N SER A 174 8.31 -0.16 2.41
CA SER A 174 9.72 0.23 2.57
C SER A 174 10.62 -0.47 1.53
N ILE A 175 10.39 -1.75 1.25
CA ILE A 175 11.08 -2.51 0.20
C ILE A 175 10.85 -1.88 -1.19
N ILE A 176 9.61 -1.57 -1.52
CA ILE A 176 9.25 -0.99 -2.83
C ILE A 176 9.87 0.39 -3.03
N GLN A 177 9.97 1.18 -1.97
CA GLN A 177 10.60 2.51 -2.02
C GLN A 177 12.14 2.46 -2.07
N ASN A 178 12.75 1.34 -1.69
CA ASN A 178 14.21 1.16 -1.58
C ASN A 178 14.64 -0.19 -2.19
N PRO A 179 14.41 -0.42 -3.46
CA PRO A 179 14.65 -1.69 -4.14
C PRO A 179 16.13 -2.12 -4.15
#